data_e3291d5a21de69ad26fb2300f91aa9c6
#
_entry.id   e3291d5a21de69ad26fb2300f91aa9c6
#
_cell.length_a   1.000
_cell.length_b   1.000
_cell.length_c   1.000
_cell.angle_alpha   90.00
_cell.angle_beta   90.00
_cell.angle_gamma   90.00
#
_symmetry.space_group_name_H-M   'P 1'
#
loop_
_entity.id
_entity.type
_entity.pdbx_description
1 polymer ?
#
loop_
_entity_poly.entity_id
_entity_poly.type
_entity_poly.pdbx_seq_one_letter_code
_entity_poly.pdbx_strand_id
1 'polypeptide(L)'
;TGQLWWPLPFLAAGGLLSFFIPWMIKKVRSFRNLSFLYFIVGIALLAAVLISDEVFGAKLAITVGSVSIQPTEFVKIIYVMFVAAMFNASDSFKRIVVTSLAAALHVVILVASKDLGAALIFFVVYVFMLYDATRKWYYILVGMLAGAGASVIAYKLFAHIRVRVLIWLDP
;
A
#
# COMPACT_ATOMS: atom_id res chain seq x y z
N THR A 1 29.18 -20.25 2.06
CA THR A 1 29.31 -19.29 3.17
C THR A 1 29.33 -17.82 2.74
N GLY A 2 29.09 -17.47 1.46
CA GLY A 2 29.19 -16.12 0.93
C GLY A 2 27.88 -15.29 0.94
N GLN A 3 26.75 -15.81 1.40
CA GLN A 3 25.44 -15.16 1.26
C GLN A 3 24.98 -14.32 2.45
N LEU A 4 25.73 -14.28 3.55
CA LEU A 4 25.32 -13.55 4.77
C LEU A 4 25.53 -12.03 4.71
N TRP A 5 26.37 -11.54 3.79
CA TRP A 5 26.78 -10.12 3.74
C TRP A 5 25.95 -9.28 2.78
N TRP A 6 25.27 -9.92 1.87
CA TRP A 6 24.53 -9.24 0.82
C TRP A 6 23.30 -8.43 1.29
N PRO A 7 22.56 -8.75 2.37
CA PRO A 7 21.49 -7.89 2.85
C PRO A 7 21.98 -6.65 3.64
N LEU A 8 23.23 -6.63 4.12
CA LEU A 8 23.74 -5.53 4.95
C LEU A 8 23.71 -4.14 4.28
N PRO A 9 24.11 -3.97 3.01
CA PRO A 9 24.02 -2.67 2.34
C PRO A 9 22.58 -2.20 2.19
N PHE A 10 21.60 -3.10 2.00
CA PHE A 10 20.18 -2.74 1.92
C PHE A 10 19.60 -2.37 3.28
N LEU A 11 20.01 -3.04 4.35
CA LEU A 11 19.64 -2.69 5.72
C LEU A 11 20.23 -1.34 6.12
N ALA A 12 21.49 -1.09 5.77
CA ALA A 12 22.14 0.21 6.02
C ALA A 12 21.46 1.33 5.22
N ALA A 13 21.17 1.11 3.94
CA ALA A 13 20.45 2.08 3.11
C ALA A 13 19.04 2.34 3.63
N GLY A 14 18.30 1.30 4.03
CA GLY A 14 16.98 1.43 4.66
C GLY A 14 17.04 2.19 5.97
N GLY A 15 18.03 1.94 6.81
CA GLY A 15 18.27 2.67 8.06
C GLY A 15 18.59 4.15 7.81
N LEU A 16 19.43 4.47 6.85
CA LEU A 16 19.74 5.85 6.47
C LEU A 16 18.50 6.57 5.90
N LEU A 17 17.74 5.90 5.04
CA LEU A 17 16.51 6.46 4.48
C LEU A 17 15.46 6.70 5.56
N SER A 18 15.30 5.79 6.52
CA SER A 18 14.35 5.96 7.63
C SER A 18 14.67 7.15 8.53
N PHE A 19 15.93 7.57 8.60
CA PHE A 19 16.37 8.77 9.33
C PHE A 19 16.23 10.03 8.47
N PHE A 20 16.63 9.94 7.19
CA PHE A 20 16.68 11.08 6.28
C PHE A 20 15.30 11.55 5.84
N ILE A 21 14.38 10.61 5.55
CA ILE A 21 13.02 10.92 5.09
C ILE A 21 12.23 11.75 6.11
N PRO A 22 12.13 11.38 7.42
CA PRO A 22 11.44 12.19 8.41
C PRO A 22 12.07 13.58 8.63
N TRP A 23 13.40 13.67 8.55
CA TRP A 23 14.12 14.95 8.64
C TRP A 23 13.78 15.85 7.46
N MET A 24 13.79 15.32 6.24
CA MET A 24 13.43 16.03 5.01
C MET A 24 11.97 16.50 5.04
N ILE A 25 11.03 15.64 5.46
CA ILE A 25 9.61 15.96 5.54
C ILE A 25 9.35 17.07 6.58
N LYS A 26 10.04 17.05 7.73
CA LYS A 26 9.93 18.11 8.75
C LYS A 26 10.42 19.45 8.23
N LYS A 27 11.48 19.46 7.42
CA LYS A 27 12.11 20.69 6.91
C LYS A 27 11.35 21.30 5.73
N VAL A 28 10.68 20.49 4.92
CA VAL A 28 9.99 20.95 3.72
C VAL A 28 8.47 20.92 3.95
N ARG A 29 7.96 22.03 4.45
CA ARG A 29 6.53 22.25 4.75
C ARG A 29 5.61 21.95 3.54
N SER A 30 6.15 22.09 2.33
CA SER A 30 5.46 21.87 1.05
C SER A 30 4.99 20.43 0.87
N PHE A 31 5.76 19.43 1.34
CA PHE A 31 5.38 18.01 1.20
C PHE A 31 4.09 17.64 1.93
N ARG A 32 3.75 18.37 2.98
CA ARG A 32 2.53 18.12 3.76
C ARG A 32 1.23 18.48 3.01
N ASN A 33 1.32 19.38 2.04
CA ASN A 33 0.16 19.92 1.32
C ASN A 33 -0.06 19.21 -0.03
N LEU A 34 0.79 18.24 -0.39
CA LEU A 34 0.74 17.55 -1.69
C LEU A 34 -0.09 16.27 -1.67
N SER A 35 -1.04 16.13 -0.72
CA SER A 35 -1.86 14.91 -0.60
C SER A 35 -2.56 14.52 -1.89
N PHE A 36 -3.08 15.50 -2.63
CA PHE A 36 -3.74 15.25 -3.91
C PHE A 36 -2.76 14.75 -4.98
N LEU A 37 -1.55 15.31 -5.02
CA LEU A 37 -0.50 14.86 -5.94
C LEU A 37 -0.08 13.42 -5.63
N TYR A 38 0.13 13.10 -4.35
CA TYR A 38 0.46 11.73 -3.93
C TYR A 38 -0.62 10.73 -4.32
N PHE A 39 -1.89 11.11 -4.13
CA PHE A 39 -3.03 10.29 -4.54
C PHE A 39 -3.01 10.02 -6.04
N ILE A 40 -2.89 11.06 -6.87
CA ILE A 40 -2.90 10.92 -8.33
C ILE A 40 -1.70 10.09 -8.80
N VAL A 41 -0.49 10.38 -8.31
CA VAL A 41 0.72 9.64 -8.70
C VAL A 41 0.62 8.18 -8.29
N GLY A 42 0.13 7.91 -7.07
CA GLY A 42 -0.08 6.54 -6.58
C GLY A 42 -1.06 5.76 -7.46
N ILE A 43 -2.22 6.33 -7.75
CA ILE A 43 -3.22 5.70 -8.62
C ILE A 43 -2.71 5.53 -10.05
N ALA A 44 -2.03 6.52 -10.61
CA ALA A 44 -1.47 6.44 -11.97
C ALA A 44 -0.43 5.31 -12.11
N LEU A 45 0.46 5.16 -11.12
CA LEU A 45 1.43 4.07 -11.09
C LEU A 45 0.75 2.70 -10.94
N LEU A 46 -0.27 2.58 -10.09
CA LEU A 46 -1.03 1.34 -9.98
C LEU A 46 -1.83 1.02 -11.24
N ALA A 47 -2.42 2.04 -11.88
CA ALA A 47 -3.12 1.86 -13.15
C ALA A 47 -2.17 1.40 -14.27
N ALA A 48 -0.93 1.91 -14.29
CA ALA A 48 0.09 1.44 -15.22
C ALA A 48 0.40 -0.06 -15.03
N VAL A 49 0.40 -0.54 -13.79
CA VAL A 49 0.58 -1.98 -13.49
C VAL A 49 -0.59 -2.82 -14.03
N LEU A 50 -1.83 -2.31 -14.00
CA LEU A 50 -2.99 -3.04 -14.56
C LEU A 50 -2.89 -3.26 -16.06
N ILE A 51 -2.16 -2.38 -16.78
CA ILE A 51 -1.98 -2.44 -18.24
C ILE A 51 -0.75 -3.29 -18.60
N SER A 52 0.15 -3.55 -17.63
CA SER A 52 1.37 -4.34 -17.86
C SER A 52 1.07 -5.83 -18.07
N ASP A 53 2.02 -6.53 -18.70
CA ASP A 53 1.95 -7.97 -18.89
C ASP A 53 1.99 -8.73 -17.57
N GLU A 54 1.35 -9.91 -17.56
CA GLU A 54 1.36 -10.78 -16.37
C GLU A 54 2.72 -11.51 -16.27
N VAL A 55 3.35 -11.38 -15.10
CA VAL A 55 4.56 -12.13 -14.72
C VAL A 55 4.19 -13.07 -13.58
N PHE A 56 4.42 -14.38 -13.77
CA PHE A 56 4.02 -15.43 -12.81
C PHE A 56 2.53 -15.40 -12.41
N GLY A 57 1.64 -15.05 -13.35
CA GLY A 57 0.20 -15.02 -13.11
C GLY A 57 -0.32 -13.83 -12.30
N ALA A 58 0.51 -12.81 -12.09
CA ALA A 58 0.13 -11.54 -11.50
C ALA A 58 0.77 -10.37 -12.25
N LYS A 59 0.10 -9.22 -12.25
CA LYS A 59 0.61 -7.97 -12.82
C LYS A 59 1.41 -7.26 -11.74
N LEU A 60 2.70 -7.53 -11.64
CA LEU A 60 3.53 -7.05 -10.55
C LEU A 60 4.63 -6.09 -11.00
N ALA A 61 5.12 -6.22 -12.23
CA ALA A 61 6.30 -5.51 -12.68
C ALA A 61 6.15 -5.00 -14.12
N ILE A 62 6.81 -3.91 -14.40
CA ILE A 62 7.04 -3.39 -15.75
C ILE A 62 8.45 -3.78 -16.15
N THR A 63 8.57 -4.62 -17.18
CA THR A 63 9.86 -5.05 -17.69
C THR A 63 10.27 -4.18 -18.87
N VAL A 64 11.43 -3.53 -18.73
CA VAL A 64 12.05 -2.75 -19.81
C VAL A 64 13.41 -3.36 -20.11
N GLY A 65 13.49 -4.14 -21.18
CA GLY A 65 14.70 -4.91 -21.53
C GLY A 65 15.01 -5.99 -20.48
N SER A 66 16.19 -5.95 -19.88
CA SER A 66 16.63 -6.88 -18.83
C SER A 66 16.31 -6.40 -17.41
N VAL A 67 15.73 -5.22 -17.25
CA VAL A 67 15.42 -4.62 -15.94
C VAL A 67 13.92 -4.73 -15.69
N SER A 68 13.56 -5.35 -14.55
CA SER A 68 12.19 -5.42 -14.06
C SER A 68 12.03 -4.46 -12.89
N ILE A 69 11.13 -3.49 -13.03
CA ILE A 69 10.80 -2.50 -12.01
C ILE A 69 9.41 -2.80 -11.50
N GLN A 70 9.26 -2.88 -10.18
CA GLN A 70 7.99 -3.13 -9.51
C GLN A 70 7.41 -1.80 -8.99
N PRO A 71 6.45 -1.18 -9.69
CA PRO A 71 5.92 0.13 -9.31
C PRO A 71 5.28 0.15 -7.93
N THR A 72 4.70 -0.97 -7.48
CA THR A 72 4.08 -1.11 -6.16
C THR A 72 5.04 -0.81 -5.01
N GLU A 73 6.36 -1.03 -5.17
CA GLU A 73 7.35 -0.68 -4.15
C GLU A 73 7.44 0.84 -3.94
N PHE A 74 7.39 1.60 -5.02
CA PHE A 74 7.36 3.07 -4.95
C PHE A 74 6.02 3.59 -4.45
N VAL A 75 4.93 2.94 -4.87
CA VAL A 75 3.57 3.34 -4.44
C VAL A 75 3.38 3.16 -2.94
N LYS A 76 4.00 2.18 -2.30
CA LYS A 76 3.97 2.03 -0.83
C LYS A 76 4.42 3.31 -0.13
N ILE A 77 5.53 3.90 -0.57
CA ILE A 77 6.07 5.13 0.02
C ILE A 77 5.11 6.31 -0.24
N ILE A 78 4.68 6.47 -1.48
CA ILE A 78 3.75 7.54 -1.91
C ILE A 78 2.42 7.43 -1.15
N TYR A 79 1.92 6.22 -0.95
CA TYR A 79 0.69 5.95 -0.21
C TYR A 79 0.79 6.35 1.26
N VAL A 80 1.88 5.99 1.94
CA VAL A 80 2.13 6.42 3.33
C VAL A 80 2.20 7.94 3.42
N MET A 81 2.88 8.60 2.48
CA MET A 81 2.94 10.06 2.42
C MET A 81 1.57 10.68 2.16
N PHE A 82 0.75 10.08 1.30
CA PHE A 82 -0.63 10.50 1.04
C PHE A 82 -1.47 10.45 2.33
N VAL A 83 -1.51 9.30 3.00
CA VAL A 83 -2.31 9.11 4.22
C VAL A 83 -1.84 10.04 5.34
N ALA A 84 -0.51 10.16 5.51
CA ALA A 84 0.08 11.06 6.49
C ALA A 84 -0.27 12.54 6.21
N ALA A 85 -0.23 12.97 4.96
CA ALA A 85 -0.59 14.34 4.56
C ALA A 85 -2.09 14.62 4.80
N MET A 86 -2.95 13.64 4.54
CA MET A 86 -4.38 13.75 4.78
C MET A 86 -4.70 13.93 6.26
N PHE A 87 -4.12 13.10 7.14
CA PHE A 87 -4.36 13.19 8.58
C PHE A 87 -3.63 14.35 9.27
N ASN A 88 -2.48 14.79 8.73
CA ASN A 88 -1.82 16.00 9.25
C ASN A 88 -2.67 17.27 9.05
N ALA A 89 -3.54 17.30 8.05
CA ALA A 89 -4.39 18.48 7.80
C ALA A 89 -5.61 18.53 8.75
N SER A 90 -6.20 17.39 9.10
CA SER A 90 -7.33 17.28 10.05
C SER A 90 -7.69 15.80 10.28
N ASP A 91 -8.15 15.47 11.47
CA ASP A 91 -8.75 14.20 11.86
C ASP A 91 -10.29 14.22 11.84
N SER A 92 -10.89 15.19 11.15
CA SER A 92 -12.36 15.31 11.05
C SER A 92 -12.97 14.06 10.40
N PHE A 93 -14.18 13.69 10.82
CA PHE A 93 -14.88 12.51 10.30
C PHE A 93 -14.98 12.51 8.76
N LYS A 94 -15.29 13.66 8.16
CA LYS A 94 -15.33 13.79 6.69
C LYS A 94 -14.00 13.43 6.04
N ARG A 95 -12.90 13.85 6.64
CA ARG A 95 -11.57 13.56 6.12
C ARG A 95 -11.20 12.08 6.30
N ILE A 96 -11.57 11.48 7.43
CA ILE A 96 -11.40 10.04 7.65
C ILE A 96 -12.14 9.27 6.53
N VAL A 97 -13.39 9.60 6.25
CA VAL A 97 -14.17 8.93 5.19
C VAL A 97 -13.51 9.09 3.82
N VAL A 98 -13.11 10.30 3.44
CA VAL A 98 -12.45 10.55 2.15
C VAL A 98 -11.13 9.78 2.04
N THR A 99 -10.31 9.78 3.10
CA THR A 99 -9.04 9.05 3.12
C THR A 99 -9.26 7.54 3.08
N SER A 100 -10.31 7.03 3.77
CA SER A 100 -10.69 5.61 3.73
C SER A 100 -11.11 5.18 2.32
N LEU A 101 -11.91 5.98 1.62
CA LEU A 101 -12.33 5.69 0.24
C LEU A 101 -11.14 5.70 -0.71
N ALA A 102 -10.25 6.68 -0.57
CA ALA A 102 -9.03 6.75 -1.37
C ALA A 102 -8.09 5.56 -1.09
N ALA A 103 -7.93 5.17 0.17
CA ALA A 103 -7.16 3.99 0.57
C ALA A 103 -7.78 2.70 0.02
N ALA A 104 -9.11 2.55 0.13
CA ALA A 104 -9.83 1.42 -0.43
C ALA A 104 -9.65 1.30 -1.94
N LEU A 105 -9.62 2.42 -2.67
CA LEU A 105 -9.37 2.42 -4.10
C LEU A 105 -7.99 1.83 -4.45
N HIS A 106 -6.93 2.20 -3.71
CA HIS A 106 -5.60 1.61 -3.89
C HIS A 106 -5.64 0.09 -3.67
N VAL A 107 -6.29 -0.35 -2.57
CA VAL A 107 -6.41 -1.78 -2.24
C VAL A 107 -7.18 -2.54 -3.34
N VAL A 108 -8.28 -1.99 -3.84
CA VAL A 108 -9.07 -2.62 -4.92
C VAL A 108 -8.25 -2.78 -6.20
N ILE A 109 -7.46 -1.76 -6.59
CA ILE A 109 -6.59 -1.85 -7.77
C ILE A 109 -5.53 -2.95 -7.56
N LEU A 110 -4.91 -3.05 -6.38
CA LEU A 110 -3.95 -4.10 -6.06
C LEU A 110 -4.57 -5.50 -6.10
N VAL A 111 -5.79 -5.66 -5.58
CA VAL A 111 -6.54 -6.92 -5.68
C VAL A 111 -6.83 -7.27 -7.14
N ALA A 112 -7.23 -6.29 -7.95
CA ALA A 112 -7.46 -6.50 -9.39
C ALA A 112 -6.16 -6.86 -10.14
N SER A 113 -5.02 -6.34 -9.70
CA SER A 113 -3.67 -6.70 -10.22
C SER A 113 -3.19 -8.07 -9.73
N LYS A 114 -3.99 -8.78 -8.93
CA LYS A 114 -3.66 -10.07 -8.29
C LYS A 114 -2.51 -9.97 -7.25
N ASP A 115 -2.16 -8.76 -6.82
CA ASP A 115 -1.16 -8.50 -5.77
C ASP A 115 -1.82 -8.41 -4.39
N LEU A 116 -2.23 -9.58 -3.87
CA LEU A 116 -2.90 -9.68 -2.58
C LEU A 116 -1.97 -9.34 -1.40
N GLY A 117 -0.66 -9.59 -1.57
CA GLY A 117 0.32 -9.27 -0.54
C GLY A 117 0.44 -7.76 -0.32
N ALA A 118 0.61 -6.99 -1.41
CA ALA A 118 0.62 -5.54 -1.33
C ALA A 118 -0.73 -5.00 -0.84
N ALA A 119 -1.85 -5.52 -1.33
CA ALA A 119 -3.20 -5.11 -0.89
C ALA A 119 -3.37 -5.24 0.63
N LEU A 120 -2.92 -6.35 1.22
CA LEU A 120 -2.95 -6.55 2.66
C LEU A 120 -2.07 -5.55 3.41
N ILE A 121 -0.85 -5.29 2.92
CA ILE A 121 0.07 -4.32 3.52
C ILE A 121 -0.55 -2.91 3.50
N PHE A 122 -1.12 -2.47 2.38
CA PHE A 122 -1.77 -1.16 2.27
C PHE A 122 -2.93 -1.03 3.24
N PHE A 123 -3.75 -2.06 3.36
CA PHE A 123 -4.87 -2.08 4.30
C PHE A 123 -4.41 -1.98 5.75
N VAL A 124 -3.45 -2.81 6.16
CA VAL A 124 -2.92 -2.84 7.53
C VAL A 124 -2.26 -1.51 7.88
N VAL A 125 -1.42 -0.98 6.98
CA VAL A 125 -0.78 0.34 7.17
C VAL A 125 -1.82 1.43 7.34
N TYR A 126 -2.89 1.43 6.53
CA TYR A 126 -3.98 2.41 6.67
C TYR A 126 -4.63 2.37 8.04
N VAL A 127 -5.00 1.17 8.53
CA VAL A 127 -5.67 1.00 9.82
C VAL A 127 -4.78 1.50 10.97
N PHE A 128 -3.47 1.19 10.92
CA PHE A 128 -2.52 1.67 11.91
C PHE A 128 -2.35 3.18 11.87
N MET A 129 -2.23 3.78 10.68
CA MET A 129 -2.11 5.23 10.54
C MET A 129 -3.38 5.97 10.97
N LEU A 130 -4.56 5.40 10.70
CA LEU A 130 -5.84 5.93 11.17
C LEU A 130 -5.92 5.91 12.70
N TYR A 131 -5.49 4.81 13.33
CA TYR A 131 -5.40 4.71 14.77
C TYR A 131 -4.41 5.75 15.35
N ASP A 132 -3.21 5.86 14.77
CA ASP A 132 -2.21 6.80 15.23
C ASP A 132 -2.69 8.26 15.16
N ALA A 133 -3.38 8.60 14.08
CA ALA A 133 -3.93 9.95 13.87
C ALA A 133 -5.08 10.28 14.81
N THR A 134 -5.97 9.32 15.10
CA THR A 134 -7.19 9.55 15.88
C THR A 134 -7.07 9.16 17.35
N ARG A 135 -6.11 8.29 17.69
CA ARG A 135 -5.93 7.68 19.02
C ARG A 135 -7.16 6.93 19.55
N LYS A 136 -8.07 6.50 18.66
CA LYS A 136 -9.33 5.84 19.00
C LYS A 136 -9.26 4.37 18.59
N TRP A 137 -9.14 3.48 19.57
CA TRP A 137 -8.97 2.04 19.34
C TRP A 137 -10.12 1.37 18.57
N TYR A 138 -11.33 1.92 18.62
CA TYR A 138 -12.46 1.34 17.90
C TYR A 138 -12.29 1.38 16.38
N TYR A 139 -11.44 2.28 15.82
CA TYR A 139 -11.12 2.27 14.40
C TYR A 139 -10.35 1.02 13.97
N ILE A 140 -9.58 0.41 14.87
CA ILE A 140 -8.93 -0.88 14.60
C ILE A 140 -10.00 -1.95 14.44
N LEU A 141 -10.98 -2.02 15.35
CA LEU A 141 -12.08 -2.99 15.27
C LEU A 141 -12.92 -2.79 14.00
N VAL A 142 -13.29 -1.55 13.70
CA VAL A 142 -14.03 -1.23 12.47
C VAL A 142 -13.21 -1.63 11.24
N GLY A 143 -11.90 -1.35 11.24
CA GLY A 143 -10.98 -1.78 10.19
C GLY A 143 -10.96 -3.30 10.04
N MET A 144 -10.80 -4.04 11.12
CA MET A 144 -10.81 -5.52 11.08
C MET A 144 -12.12 -6.08 10.54
N LEU A 145 -13.27 -5.56 10.98
CA LEU A 145 -14.59 -5.96 10.47
C LEU A 145 -14.75 -5.62 8.99
N ALA A 146 -14.33 -4.42 8.58
CA ALA A 146 -14.35 -4.01 7.17
C ALA A 146 -13.43 -4.90 6.32
N GLY A 147 -12.23 -5.22 6.80
CA GLY A 147 -11.29 -6.13 6.15
C GLY A 147 -11.83 -7.54 6.00
N ALA A 148 -12.45 -8.08 7.04
CA ALA A 148 -13.10 -9.40 7.00
C ALA A 148 -14.24 -9.41 5.96
N GLY A 149 -15.11 -8.39 5.98
CA GLY A 149 -16.19 -8.25 5.01
C GLY A 149 -15.67 -8.11 3.58
N ALA A 150 -14.64 -7.26 3.37
CA ALA A 150 -14.00 -7.09 2.06
C ALA A 150 -13.37 -8.41 1.57
N SER A 151 -12.75 -9.20 2.46
CA SER A 151 -12.15 -10.50 2.12
C SER A 151 -13.22 -11.51 1.65
N VAL A 152 -14.38 -11.55 2.30
CA VAL A 152 -15.51 -12.40 1.87
C VAL A 152 -16.04 -11.96 0.50
N ILE A 153 -16.18 -10.66 0.28
CA ILE A 153 -16.62 -10.11 -1.02
C ILE A 153 -15.58 -10.45 -2.10
N ALA A 154 -14.30 -10.23 -1.82
CA ALA A 154 -13.20 -10.50 -2.74
C ALA A 154 -13.14 -12.01 -3.10
N TYR A 155 -13.34 -12.91 -2.14
CA TYR A 155 -13.43 -14.35 -2.38
C TYR A 155 -14.56 -14.72 -3.34
N LYS A 156 -15.71 -14.04 -3.23
CA LYS A 156 -16.87 -14.30 -4.13
C LYS A 156 -16.66 -13.71 -5.52
N LEU A 157 -16.05 -12.54 -5.63
CA LEU A 157 -15.91 -11.82 -6.90
C LEU A 157 -14.70 -12.28 -7.73
N PHE A 158 -13.59 -12.64 -7.09
CA PHE A 158 -12.33 -12.89 -7.78
C PHE A 158 -11.95 -14.38 -7.75
N ALA A 159 -11.97 -15.03 -8.91
CA ALA A 159 -11.64 -16.46 -9.05
C ALA A 159 -10.20 -16.78 -8.55
N HIS A 160 -9.23 -15.90 -8.81
CA HIS A 160 -7.84 -16.10 -8.37
C HIS A 160 -7.68 -16.12 -6.85
N ILE A 161 -8.52 -15.37 -6.10
CA ILE A 161 -8.52 -15.42 -4.63
C ILE A 161 -9.06 -16.77 -4.15
N ARG A 162 -10.15 -17.23 -4.77
CA ARG A 162 -10.75 -18.53 -4.45
C ARG A 162 -9.77 -19.68 -4.64
N VAL A 163 -9.06 -19.69 -5.77
CA VAL A 163 -8.05 -20.70 -6.06
C VAL A 163 -6.92 -20.69 -5.00
N ARG A 164 -6.42 -19.52 -4.62
CA ARG A 164 -5.37 -19.43 -3.59
C ARG A 164 -5.84 -19.93 -2.22
N VAL A 165 -7.07 -19.61 -1.83
CA VAL A 165 -7.65 -20.09 -0.56
C VAL A 165 -7.83 -21.61 -0.59
N LEU A 166 -8.31 -22.19 -1.71
CA LEU A 166 -8.46 -23.63 -1.85
C LEU A 166 -7.12 -24.37 -1.79
N ILE A 167 -6.09 -23.89 -2.48
CA ILE A 167 -4.73 -24.46 -2.42
C ILE A 167 -4.14 -24.37 -1.01
N TRP A 168 -4.48 -23.33 -0.24
CA TRP A 168 -3.99 -23.20 1.14
C TRP A 168 -4.72 -24.14 2.11
N LEU A 169 -5.98 -24.45 1.85
CA LEU A 169 -6.79 -25.37 2.70
C LEU A 169 -6.54 -26.84 2.38
N ASP A 170 -6.19 -27.16 1.15
CA ASP A 170 -5.92 -28.51 0.65
C ASP A 170 -4.69 -28.46 -0.28
N PRO A 171 -3.48 -28.51 0.30
CA PRO A 171 -2.21 -28.37 -0.43
C PRO A 171 -1.79 -29.61 -1.24
#